data_145083e53a7987f8ab8217dc59684d36
#
_entry.id   145083e53a7987f8ab8217dc59684d36
#
_cell.length_a   1.000
_cell.length_b   1.000
_cell.length_c   1.000
_cell.angle_alpha   90.00
_cell.angle_beta   90.00
_cell.angle_gamma   90.00
#
_symmetry.space_group_name_H-M   'P 1'
#
loop_
_entity.id
_entity.type
_entity.pdbx_description
1 polymer ?
#
loop_
_entity_poly.entity_id
_entity_poly.type
_entity_poly.pdbx_seq_one_letter_code
_entity_poly.pdbx_strand_id
1 'polypeptide(L)'
;SLPSRGLGDVYKRQAEGSPGLGVNTYMHQNGQKIAVINLMGNLFMRSCDNAFFKIEEVLKNLKTEDLSFIFVDFHAEATSEKMAMGHHLDGRVTAVVGTHTHVPTADATIMEHGTAFQTDAGMCGDYDSVIGTKKEEFVRKFATQDTERKRVPPADGEGTLCGVIIESNTENYLAKSISSIRIGGKIGN
;
A
#
# COMPACT_ATOMS: atom_id res chain seq x y z
N SER A 1 -1.12 -21.78 15.34
CA SER A 1 -1.09 -20.83 14.22
C SER A 1 -2.49 -20.25 14.04
N LEU A 2 -2.64 -18.98 14.35
CA LEU A 2 -3.84 -18.25 13.99
C LEU A 2 -3.90 -18.21 12.45
N PRO A 3 -5.02 -18.63 11.83
CA PRO A 3 -5.15 -18.49 10.40
C PRO A 3 -5.10 -17.00 10.05
N SER A 4 -4.47 -16.66 8.95
CA SER A 4 -4.27 -15.33 8.37
C SER A 4 -5.60 -14.63 7.97
N ARG A 5 -6.62 -14.69 8.81
CA ARG A 5 -7.93 -14.06 8.58
C ARG A 5 -7.94 -12.55 8.86
N GLY A 6 -6.90 -12.02 9.52
CA GLY A 6 -6.92 -10.63 9.99
C GLY A 6 -6.70 -9.57 8.91
N LEU A 7 -5.93 -9.85 7.87
CA LEU A 7 -5.65 -8.88 6.79
C LEU A 7 -6.43 -9.17 5.49
N GLY A 8 -7.04 -10.35 5.38
CA GLY A 8 -7.82 -10.75 4.20
C GLY A 8 -9.15 -10.01 4.04
N ASP A 9 -9.63 -9.33 5.07
CA ASP A 9 -10.93 -8.65 5.06
C ASP A 9 -10.85 -7.19 4.62
N VAL A 10 -9.64 -6.63 4.51
CA VAL A 10 -9.41 -5.27 3.99
C VAL A 10 -9.10 -5.37 2.50
N TYR A 11 -10.11 -5.66 1.70
CA TYR A 11 -9.98 -5.60 0.24
C TYR A 11 -10.10 -4.16 -0.25
N LYS A 12 -9.36 -3.85 -1.32
CA LYS A 12 -9.46 -2.59 -2.04
C LYS A 12 -10.92 -2.32 -2.40
N ARG A 13 -11.43 -1.18 -1.98
CA ARG A 13 -12.76 -0.75 -2.37
C ARG A 13 -12.73 -0.37 -3.85
N GLN A 14 -13.22 -1.26 -4.71
CA GLN A 14 -13.13 -1.11 -6.16
C GLN A 14 -14.36 -0.41 -6.74
N ALA A 15 -15.54 -0.87 -6.39
CA ALA A 15 -16.81 -0.31 -6.83
C ALA A 15 -17.88 -0.73 -5.83
N GLU A 16 -19.01 -0.05 -5.85
CA GLU A 16 -20.16 -0.44 -5.02
C GLU A 16 -20.57 -1.88 -5.31
N GLY A 17 -20.72 -2.69 -4.26
CA GLY A 17 -21.04 -4.13 -4.36
C GLY A 17 -19.83 -5.06 -4.55
N SER A 18 -18.59 -4.55 -4.63
CA SER A 18 -17.39 -5.39 -4.62
C SER A 18 -17.15 -6.01 -3.24
N PRO A 19 -16.59 -7.24 -3.17
CA PRO A 19 -16.23 -7.86 -1.90
C PRO A 19 -15.22 -7.02 -1.12
N GLY A 20 -15.37 -6.97 0.21
CA GLY A 20 -14.48 -6.27 1.12
C GLY A 20 -15.03 -4.95 1.63
N LEU A 21 -14.50 -4.49 2.77
CA LEU A 21 -14.97 -3.27 3.45
C LEU A 21 -14.19 -2.02 3.05
N GLY A 22 -12.95 -2.16 2.55
CA GLY A 22 -12.03 -1.06 2.26
C GLY A 22 -11.49 -0.35 3.51
N VAL A 23 -12.09 -0.56 4.66
CA VAL A 23 -11.65 -0.05 5.97
C VAL A 23 -12.01 -1.03 7.06
N ASN A 24 -11.10 -1.22 8.02
CA ASN A 24 -11.39 -1.99 9.23
C ASN A 24 -10.59 -1.43 10.42
N THR A 25 -11.11 -1.65 11.63
CA THR A 25 -10.45 -1.28 12.89
C THR A 25 -10.06 -2.53 13.64
N TYR A 26 -8.82 -2.59 14.09
CA TYR A 26 -8.26 -3.71 14.85
C TYR A 26 -7.87 -3.26 16.24
N MET A 27 -8.12 -4.12 17.23
CA MET A 27 -7.67 -3.94 18.60
C MET A 27 -6.33 -4.67 18.80
N HIS A 28 -5.30 -3.93 19.17
CA HIS A 28 -4.03 -4.52 19.59
C HIS A 28 -4.14 -5.05 21.04
N GLN A 29 -3.29 -6.00 21.43
CA GLN A 29 -3.32 -6.64 22.74
C GLN A 29 -3.13 -5.65 23.91
N ASN A 30 -2.46 -4.52 23.68
CA ASN A 30 -2.28 -3.45 24.65
C ASN A 30 -3.48 -2.48 24.76
N GLY A 31 -4.60 -2.77 24.09
CA GLY A 31 -5.80 -1.95 24.07
C GLY A 31 -5.82 -0.82 23.06
N GLN A 32 -4.75 -0.62 22.28
CA GLN A 32 -4.73 0.38 21.21
C GLN A 32 -5.56 -0.06 20.01
N LYS A 33 -6.30 0.88 19.42
CA LYS A 33 -7.05 0.67 18.19
C LYS A 33 -6.28 1.18 16.98
N ILE A 34 -6.25 0.38 15.92
CA ILE A 34 -5.58 0.66 14.66
C ILE A 34 -6.59 0.61 13.54
N ALA A 35 -6.75 1.68 12.78
CA ALA A 35 -7.52 1.66 11.54
C ALA A 35 -6.60 1.35 10.35
N VAL A 36 -7.03 0.42 9.50
CA VAL A 36 -6.39 0.10 8.23
C VAL A 36 -7.38 0.40 7.11
N ILE A 37 -6.98 1.27 6.21
CA ILE A 37 -7.77 1.75 5.08
C ILE A 37 -7.06 1.33 3.79
N ASN A 38 -7.77 0.67 2.89
CA ASN A 38 -7.24 0.28 1.59
C ASN A 38 -8.07 0.94 0.49
N LEU A 39 -7.41 1.79 -0.30
CA LEU A 39 -8.02 2.53 -1.40
C LEU A 39 -7.36 2.20 -2.73
N MET A 40 -8.08 2.36 -3.82
CA MET A 40 -7.56 2.20 -5.17
C MET A 40 -7.65 3.53 -5.93
N GLY A 41 -6.56 3.91 -6.59
CA GLY A 41 -6.51 5.04 -7.50
C GLY A 41 -7.18 4.74 -8.83
N ASN A 42 -7.45 5.80 -9.59
CA ASN A 42 -8.14 5.73 -10.88
C ASN A 42 -7.24 6.03 -12.07
N LEU A 43 -6.15 6.77 -11.86
CA LEU A 43 -5.32 7.24 -12.96
C LEU A 43 -4.52 6.06 -13.55
N PHE A 44 -4.78 5.75 -14.82
CA PHE A 44 -4.23 4.58 -15.56
C PHE A 44 -4.65 3.22 -15.00
N MET A 45 -5.69 3.16 -14.19
CA MET A 45 -6.22 1.94 -13.60
C MET A 45 -7.68 1.69 -14.06
N ARG A 46 -8.27 0.57 -13.60
CA ARG A 46 -9.70 0.36 -13.82
C ARG A 46 -10.51 1.40 -13.06
N SER A 47 -11.54 1.93 -13.72
CA SER A 47 -12.45 2.89 -13.08
C SER A 47 -13.07 2.31 -11.81
N CYS A 48 -13.01 3.08 -10.74
CA CYS A 48 -13.62 2.81 -9.44
C CYS A 48 -14.12 4.13 -8.84
N ASP A 49 -14.65 4.10 -7.62
CA ASP A 49 -15.04 5.31 -6.90
C ASP A 49 -13.82 6.25 -6.69
N ASN A 50 -14.09 7.55 -6.65
CA ASN A 50 -13.03 8.52 -6.39
C ASN A 50 -12.46 8.33 -4.98
N ALA A 51 -11.18 7.95 -4.91
CA ALA A 51 -10.51 7.66 -3.65
C ALA A 51 -10.47 8.85 -2.68
N PHE A 52 -10.36 10.08 -3.20
CA PHE A 52 -10.34 11.30 -2.39
C PHE A 52 -11.70 11.58 -1.72
N PHE A 53 -12.81 11.37 -2.44
CA PHE A 53 -14.14 11.48 -1.82
C PHE A 53 -14.39 10.35 -0.82
N LYS A 54 -13.92 9.15 -1.15
CA LYS A 54 -14.14 7.99 -0.30
C LYS A 54 -13.36 8.08 1.01
N ILE A 55 -12.13 8.59 1.01
CA ILE A 55 -11.36 8.76 2.25
C ILE A 55 -12.01 9.80 3.18
N GLU A 56 -12.62 10.86 2.63
CA GLU A 56 -13.35 11.84 3.45
C GLU A 56 -14.53 11.20 4.19
N GLU A 57 -15.30 10.37 3.49
CA GLU A 57 -16.41 9.61 4.09
C GLU A 57 -15.90 8.68 5.21
N VAL A 58 -14.81 7.94 4.94
CA VAL A 58 -14.20 7.03 5.91
C VAL A 58 -13.71 7.77 7.15
N LEU A 59 -12.92 8.84 6.98
CA LEU A 59 -12.37 9.61 8.10
C LEU A 59 -13.46 10.29 8.92
N LYS A 60 -14.55 10.74 8.29
CA LYS A 60 -15.71 11.30 9.01
C LYS A 60 -16.33 10.26 9.95
N ASN A 61 -16.42 9.02 9.52
CA ASN A 61 -16.97 7.94 10.32
C ASN A 61 -16.01 7.48 11.43
N LEU A 62 -14.70 7.55 11.18
CA LEU A 62 -13.66 7.19 12.16
C LEU A 62 -13.43 8.26 13.25
N LYS A 63 -13.87 9.51 13.08
CA LYS A 63 -13.64 10.61 14.05
C LYS A 63 -14.23 10.37 15.45
N THR A 64 -15.15 9.45 15.58
CA THR A 64 -15.77 9.09 16.87
C THR A 64 -15.02 7.99 17.61
N GLU A 65 -13.98 7.43 17.01
CA GLU A 65 -13.21 6.33 17.59
C GLU A 65 -11.91 6.84 18.21
N ASP A 66 -11.51 6.21 19.32
CA ASP A 66 -10.21 6.46 19.96
C ASP A 66 -9.14 5.61 19.23
N LEU A 67 -8.56 6.17 18.19
CA LEU A 67 -7.56 5.52 17.34
C LEU A 67 -6.15 5.95 17.72
N SER A 68 -5.26 4.97 17.85
CA SER A 68 -3.83 5.18 18.10
C SER A 68 -2.99 5.17 16.82
N PHE A 69 -3.56 4.68 15.71
CA PHE A 69 -2.89 4.57 14.42
C PHE A 69 -3.90 4.51 13.27
N ILE A 70 -3.66 5.28 12.22
CA ILE A 70 -4.46 5.26 11.00
C ILE A 70 -3.53 5.02 9.83
N PHE A 71 -3.62 3.84 9.22
CA PHE A 71 -2.81 3.42 8.08
C PHE A 71 -3.65 3.44 6.81
N VAL A 72 -3.13 4.09 5.77
CA VAL A 72 -3.73 4.12 4.44
C VAL A 72 -2.80 3.42 3.46
N ASP A 73 -3.22 2.26 2.95
CA ASP A 73 -2.64 1.61 1.77
C ASP A 73 -3.33 2.18 0.53
N PHE A 74 -2.58 2.94 -0.26
CA PHE A 74 -3.09 3.55 -1.48
C PHE A 74 -2.53 2.84 -2.72
N HIS A 75 -3.32 1.90 -3.24
CA HIS A 75 -2.99 1.11 -4.41
C HIS A 75 -3.27 1.87 -5.70
N ALA A 76 -2.25 2.52 -6.25
CA ALA A 76 -2.38 3.38 -7.43
C ALA A 76 -1.15 3.26 -8.34
N GLU A 77 -1.35 3.39 -9.66
CA GLU A 77 -0.27 3.41 -10.65
C GLU A 77 0.48 4.76 -10.62
N ALA A 78 -0.25 5.87 -10.69
CA ALA A 78 0.37 7.17 -10.89
C ALA A 78 1.02 7.73 -9.63
N THR A 79 2.31 8.06 -9.71
CA THR A 79 3.06 8.72 -8.65
C THR A 79 2.40 10.03 -8.21
N SER A 80 1.91 10.83 -9.16
CA SER A 80 1.23 12.10 -8.87
C SER A 80 -0.04 11.92 -8.04
N GLU A 81 -0.82 10.87 -8.32
CA GLU A 81 -2.03 10.54 -7.56
C GLU A 81 -1.68 10.09 -6.13
N LYS A 82 -0.61 9.28 -5.97
CA LYS A 82 -0.10 8.85 -4.67
C LYS A 82 0.40 10.03 -3.84
N MET A 83 1.22 10.90 -4.40
CA MET A 83 1.72 12.09 -3.71
C MET A 83 0.59 13.04 -3.35
N ALA A 84 -0.38 13.26 -4.25
CA ALA A 84 -1.55 14.07 -3.97
C ALA A 84 -2.37 13.52 -2.78
N MET A 85 -2.54 12.19 -2.68
CA MET A 85 -3.19 11.56 -1.54
C MET A 85 -2.38 11.76 -0.25
N GLY A 86 -1.05 11.64 -0.30
CA GLY A 86 -0.17 11.95 0.83
C GLY A 86 -0.38 13.37 1.34
N HIS A 87 -0.30 14.38 0.46
CA HIS A 87 -0.54 15.78 0.83
C HIS A 87 -1.96 16.05 1.31
N HIS A 88 -2.95 15.41 0.71
CA HIS A 88 -4.34 15.55 1.12
C HIS A 88 -4.59 15.05 2.54
N LEU A 89 -3.85 14.03 2.98
CA LEU A 89 -4.00 13.39 4.28
C LEU A 89 -2.94 13.83 5.31
N ASP A 90 -2.01 14.71 4.94
CA ASP A 90 -0.95 15.16 5.83
C ASP A 90 -1.50 15.82 7.10
N GLY A 91 -1.08 15.33 8.26
CA GLY A 91 -1.57 15.72 9.60
C GLY A 91 -2.92 15.09 9.99
N ARG A 92 -3.51 14.23 9.14
CA ARG A 92 -4.85 13.67 9.36
C ARG A 92 -4.85 12.15 9.57
N VAL A 93 -3.77 11.49 9.19
CA VAL A 93 -3.55 10.05 9.36
C VAL A 93 -2.11 9.80 9.79
N THR A 94 -1.83 8.61 10.34
CA THR A 94 -0.46 8.27 10.74
C THR A 94 0.42 8.05 9.52
N ALA A 95 -0.08 7.34 8.50
CA ALA A 95 0.71 7.00 7.33
C ALA A 95 -0.13 6.82 6.07
N VAL A 96 0.46 7.21 4.94
CA VAL A 96 0.00 6.88 3.58
C VAL A 96 1.14 6.17 2.88
N VAL A 97 0.94 4.90 2.52
CA VAL A 97 1.93 4.10 1.80
C VAL A 97 1.33 3.61 0.49
N GLY A 98 2.01 3.97 -0.59
CA GLY A 98 1.60 3.52 -1.91
C GLY A 98 1.99 2.07 -2.19
N THR A 99 1.22 1.43 -3.06
CA THR A 99 1.46 0.08 -3.59
C THR A 99 1.10 0.05 -5.08
N HIS A 100 1.32 -1.03 -5.76
CA HIS A 100 0.98 -1.34 -7.15
C HIS A 100 2.19 -1.53 -8.07
N THR A 101 3.18 -0.64 -8.06
CA THR A 101 4.25 -0.66 -9.07
C THR A 101 5.22 -1.82 -8.91
N HIS A 102 5.19 -2.50 -7.78
CA HIS A 102 6.10 -3.59 -7.39
C HIS A 102 7.54 -3.16 -7.15
N VAL A 103 7.86 -1.86 -7.22
CA VAL A 103 9.21 -1.34 -7.03
C VAL A 103 9.24 -0.42 -5.81
N PRO A 104 10.08 -0.70 -4.79
CA PRO A 104 10.17 0.16 -3.62
C PRO A 104 10.80 1.50 -3.99
N THR A 105 10.15 2.59 -3.61
CA THR A 105 10.65 3.95 -3.85
C THR A 105 11.55 4.42 -2.71
N ALA A 106 12.37 5.42 -2.98
CA ALA A 106 13.37 5.94 -2.04
C ALA A 106 12.91 7.18 -1.25
N ASP A 107 11.62 7.51 -1.31
CA ASP A 107 11.03 8.76 -0.82
C ASP A 107 10.33 8.64 0.54
N ALA A 108 10.67 7.60 1.34
CA ALA A 108 10.14 7.46 2.69
C ALA A 108 10.47 8.71 3.53
N THR A 109 9.44 9.42 3.99
CA THR A 109 9.58 10.69 4.70
C THR A 109 8.43 10.92 5.68
N ILE A 110 8.66 11.79 6.67
CA ILE A 110 7.59 12.42 7.45
C ILE A 110 7.25 13.74 6.77
N MET A 111 5.99 13.94 6.40
CA MET A 111 5.48 15.14 5.77
C MET A 111 5.38 16.30 6.78
N GLU A 112 5.12 17.51 6.30
CA GLU A 112 5.17 18.75 7.09
C GLU A 112 4.27 18.73 8.33
N HIS A 113 3.10 18.09 8.24
CA HIS A 113 2.13 18.01 9.34
C HIS A 113 2.16 16.67 10.10
N GLY A 114 3.15 15.82 9.84
CA GLY A 114 3.45 14.64 10.65
C GLY A 114 2.91 13.31 10.12
N THR A 115 2.40 13.24 8.89
CA THR A 115 2.04 11.96 8.27
C THR A 115 3.28 11.29 7.66
N ALA A 116 3.49 10.01 7.93
CA ALA A 116 4.49 9.22 7.22
C ALA A 116 4.05 8.93 5.79
N PHE A 117 4.95 9.09 4.82
CA PHE A 117 4.64 8.87 3.40
C PHE A 117 5.76 8.08 2.70
N GLN A 118 5.36 7.16 1.83
CA GLN A 118 6.22 6.55 0.80
C GLN A 118 5.38 6.24 -0.44
N THR A 119 5.88 6.60 -1.62
CA THR A 119 5.17 6.43 -2.90
C THR A 119 4.87 4.97 -3.21
N ASP A 120 5.80 4.03 -2.95
CA ASP A 120 5.53 2.60 -3.12
C ASP A 120 6.42 1.76 -2.18
N ALA A 121 5.80 0.84 -1.46
CA ALA A 121 6.50 -0.07 -0.57
C ALA A 121 7.29 -1.15 -1.30
N GLY A 122 6.98 -1.39 -2.58
CA GLY A 122 7.50 -2.50 -3.36
C GLY A 122 6.75 -3.82 -3.16
N MET A 123 7.23 -4.86 -3.78
CA MET A 123 6.67 -6.20 -3.64
C MET A 123 7.49 -7.07 -2.67
N CYS A 124 6.86 -8.08 -2.11
CA CYS A 124 7.56 -9.21 -1.50
C CYS A 124 7.69 -10.31 -2.55
N GLY A 125 8.89 -10.50 -3.10
CA GLY A 125 9.11 -11.44 -4.21
C GLY A 125 10.51 -11.37 -4.81
N ASP A 126 10.70 -12.15 -5.87
CA ASP A 126 11.96 -12.20 -6.61
C ASP A 126 12.13 -10.95 -7.48
N TYR A 127 13.17 -10.19 -7.22
CA TYR A 127 13.55 -8.99 -8.00
C TYR A 127 14.48 -9.27 -9.18
N ASP A 128 14.95 -10.53 -9.39
CA ASP A 128 15.54 -10.95 -10.67
C ASP A 128 14.44 -11.37 -11.67
N SER A 129 13.43 -10.55 -11.79
CA SER A 129 12.18 -10.78 -12.52
C SER A 129 11.69 -9.51 -13.19
N VAL A 130 10.61 -9.59 -13.93
CA VAL A 130 9.84 -8.41 -14.36
C VAL A 130 8.57 -8.36 -13.51
N ILE A 131 8.54 -7.44 -12.55
CA ILE A 131 7.43 -7.24 -11.61
C ILE A 131 6.92 -8.53 -10.93
N GLY A 132 7.85 -9.45 -10.59
CA GLY A 132 7.55 -10.71 -9.93
C GLY A 132 7.21 -11.88 -10.85
N THR A 133 7.36 -11.72 -12.17
CA THR A 133 7.11 -12.78 -13.16
C THR A 133 8.39 -13.11 -13.93
N LYS A 134 8.46 -14.30 -14.57
CA LYS A 134 9.64 -14.74 -15.32
C LYS A 134 10.00 -13.73 -16.40
N LYS A 135 11.22 -13.21 -16.34
CA LYS A 135 11.71 -12.08 -17.14
C LYS A 135 11.77 -12.38 -18.63
N GLU A 136 12.12 -13.61 -18.99
CA GLU A 136 12.32 -14.05 -20.39
C GLU A 136 11.03 -13.85 -21.21
N GLU A 137 9.89 -14.19 -20.63
CA GLU A 137 8.59 -14.06 -21.31
C GLU A 137 8.19 -12.59 -21.51
N PHE A 138 8.44 -11.73 -20.52
CA PHE A 138 8.16 -10.30 -20.66
C PHE A 138 9.10 -9.62 -21.64
N VAL A 139 10.40 -9.94 -21.58
CA VAL A 139 11.40 -9.40 -22.53
C VAL A 139 11.01 -9.80 -23.95
N ARG A 140 10.72 -11.10 -24.19
CA ARG A 140 10.26 -11.58 -25.48
C ARG A 140 9.02 -10.83 -25.97
N LYS A 141 8.00 -10.71 -25.11
CA LYS A 141 6.75 -10.03 -25.43
C LYS A 141 6.96 -8.59 -25.89
N PHE A 142 7.75 -7.81 -25.16
CA PHE A 142 8.02 -6.42 -25.52
C PHE A 142 8.96 -6.29 -26.73
N ALA A 143 9.99 -7.13 -26.82
CA ALA A 143 10.96 -7.08 -27.92
C ALA A 143 10.38 -7.51 -29.27
N THR A 144 9.44 -8.46 -29.28
CA THR A 144 8.82 -8.98 -30.51
C THR A 144 7.43 -8.42 -30.80
N GLN A 145 6.92 -7.53 -29.94
CA GLN A 145 5.54 -7.03 -30.03
C GLN A 145 4.49 -8.16 -30.08
N ASP A 146 4.80 -9.30 -29.44
CA ASP A 146 3.91 -10.45 -29.37
C ASP A 146 2.63 -10.07 -28.60
N THR A 147 1.51 -10.12 -29.29
CA THR A 147 0.20 -9.80 -28.74
C THR A 147 -0.50 -10.99 -28.08
N GLU A 148 0.12 -12.18 -28.12
CA GLU A 148 -0.46 -13.39 -27.54
C GLU A 148 -0.58 -13.25 -26.02
N ARG A 149 -1.81 -13.40 -25.51
CA ARG A 149 -2.10 -13.32 -24.08
C ARG A 149 -1.82 -14.65 -23.38
N LYS A 150 -0.57 -15.01 -23.24
CA LYS A 150 -0.16 -16.13 -22.38
C LYS A 150 -0.04 -15.65 -20.94
N ARG A 151 -0.46 -16.50 -20.01
CA ARG A 151 -0.21 -16.26 -18.58
C ARG A 151 1.29 -16.46 -18.32
N VAL A 152 1.96 -15.40 -17.93
CA VAL A 152 3.36 -15.46 -17.52
C VAL A 152 3.43 -16.05 -16.11
N PRO A 153 4.21 -17.11 -15.87
CA PRO A 153 4.34 -17.69 -14.53
C PRO A 153 5.08 -16.73 -13.58
N PRO A 154 4.83 -16.81 -12.27
CA PRO A 154 5.61 -16.07 -11.29
C PRO A 154 7.08 -16.50 -11.36
N ALA A 155 7.98 -15.59 -11.00
CA ALA A 155 9.37 -15.88 -10.77
C ALA A 155 9.52 -16.77 -9.51
N ASP A 156 10.54 -17.61 -9.51
CA ASP A 156 10.77 -18.66 -8.51
C ASP A 156 12.16 -18.59 -7.84
N GLY A 157 12.85 -17.45 -8.00
CA GLY A 157 14.13 -17.18 -7.33
C GLY A 157 13.96 -16.70 -5.89
N GLU A 158 15.06 -16.27 -5.27
CA GLU A 158 15.08 -15.79 -3.90
C GLU A 158 14.28 -14.50 -3.76
N GLY A 159 13.29 -14.50 -2.84
CA GLY A 159 12.44 -13.35 -2.59
C GLY A 159 13.09 -12.29 -1.70
N THR A 160 12.89 -11.01 -2.03
CA THR A 160 13.13 -9.89 -1.11
C THR A 160 11.83 -9.53 -0.40
N LEU A 161 11.89 -9.38 0.92
CA LEU A 161 10.83 -8.75 1.70
C LEU A 161 10.98 -7.24 1.63
N CYS A 162 10.05 -6.54 0.99
CA CYS A 162 9.95 -5.09 1.02
C CYS A 162 8.80 -4.63 1.91
N GLY A 163 8.98 -3.50 2.57
CA GLY A 163 7.97 -2.90 3.43
C GLY A 163 8.43 -1.62 4.11
N VAL A 164 7.64 -1.16 5.07
CA VAL A 164 7.94 0.02 5.89
C VAL A 164 7.74 -0.30 7.36
N ILE A 165 8.57 0.28 8.22
CA ILE A 165 8.35 0.34 9.66
C ILE A 165 7.98 1.78 9.99
N ILE A 166 6.84 1.97 10.65
CA ILE A 166 6.33 3.27 11.04
C ILE A 166 6.07 3.26 12.54
N GLU A 167 6.61 4.24 13.24
CA GLU A 167 6.32 4.48 14.65
C GLU A 167 5.41 5.69 14.77
N SER A 168 4.32 5.58 15.52
CA SER A 168 3.43 6.70 15.82
C SER A 168 3.75 7.34 17.16
N ASN A 169 3.40 8.61 17.28
CA ASN A 169 3.36 9.31 18.55
C ASN A 169 2.12 8.85 19.34
N THR A 170 2.29 8.56 20.62
CA THR A 170 1.20 8.12 21.49
C THR A 170 0.18 9.21 21.84
N GLU A 171 0.55 10.48 21.66
CA GLU A 171 -0.28 11.62 22.06
C GLU A 171 -1.26 12.06 20.97
N ASN A 172 -0.88 11.90 19.68
CA ASN A 172 -1.63 12.45 18.55
C ASN A 172 -1.75 11.53 17.34
N TYR A 173 -1.41 10.25 17.47
CA TYR A 173 -1.37 9.21 16.41
C TYR A 173 -0.54 9.56 15.16
N LEU A 174 0.06 10.74 15.04
CA LEU A 174 0.91 11.10 13.93
C LEU A 174 2.23 10.33 13.94
N ALA A 175 2.89 10.24 12.81
CA ALA A 175 4.12 9.47 12.69
C ALA A 175 5.29 10.16 13.39
N LYS A 176 6.09 9.37 14.10
CA LYS A 176 7.36 9.76 14.69
C LYS A 176 8.53 9.40 13.79
N SER A 177 8.45 8.25 13.12
CA SER A 177 9.46 7.78 12.18
C SER A 177 8.87 6.91 11.09
N ILE A 178 9.55 6.84 9.96
CA ILE A 178 9.34 5.88 8.89
C ILE A 178 10.68 5.37 8.38
N SER A 179 10.80 4.07 8.17
CA SER A 179 11.98 3.42 7.60
C SER A 179 11.55 2.38 6.58
N SER A 180 12.08 2.45 5.37
CA SER A 180 11.92 1.38 4.39
C SER A 180 12.78 0.18 4.79
N ILE A 181 12.24 -1.02 4.62
CA ILE A 181 12.97 -2.27 4.83
C ILE A 181 13.04 -3.07 3.52
N ARG A 182 14.20 -3.69 3.29
CA ARG A 182 14.46 -4.64 2.21
C ARG A 182 15.34 -5.74 2.76
N ILE A 183 14.81 -6.96 2.88
CA ILE A 183 15.49 -8.08 3.52
C ILE A 183 15.55 -9.26 2.57
N GLY A 184 16.74 -9.85 2.40
CA GLY A 184 16.96 -11.00 1.53
C GLY A 184 16.90 -10.70 0.04
N GLY A 185 17.13 -11.71 -0.79
CA GLY A 185 17.03 -11.64 -2.24
C GLY A 185 17.94 -10.63 -2.91
N LYS A 186 17.54 -10.21 -4.12
CA LYS A 186 18.38 -9.43 -5.05
C LYS A 186 18.62 -7.98 -4.61
N ILE A 187 17.65 -7.35 -3.94
CA ILE A 187 17.71 -5.94 -3.53
C ILE A 187 17.66 -5.74 -2.01
N GLY A 188 17.83 -6.83 -1.25
CA GLY A 188 18.00 -6.76 0.19
C GLY A 188 19.28 -6.00 0.58
N ASN A 189 19.22 -5.29 1.70
CA ASN A 189 20.35 -4.57 2.30
C ASN A 189 20.96 -5.43 3.41
#